data_80a3054eb44c228473b4539240d9c423
#
_entry.id   80a3054eb44c228473b4539240d9c423
#
_cell.length_a   1.000
_cell.length_b   1.000
_cell.length_c   1.000
_cell.angle_alpha   90.00
_cell.angle_beta   90.00
_cell.angle_gamma   90.00
#
_symmetry.space_group_name_H-M   'P 1'
#
loop_
_entity.id
_entity.type
_entity.pdbx_description
1 polymer ?
#
loop_
_entity_poly.entity_id
_entity_poly.type
_entity_poly.pdbx_seq_one_letter_code
_entity_poly.pdbx_strand_id
1 'polypeptide(L)'
;MTEAYIVGSYSSSFGKFADRTHKDLTREVYLGVLADAGLANGNDIGMAWFGNCGMWTDGQGSIRGQVCLTPLVREGLFPERVPVINVEGGCATASIALHGAWKDVLSGQTDLSIAIGVEKTFNPAAPERTMELFDGGIDQYDRDEWLSYYAEAGEAAGKPFAPGPGRTIFMDTYAMQAAWHMRTYGTTERQIAIACAKNHTASAHNPKAQYRFPLSAEDVLADRPVSWPLTRAMCAPIGDGAAAALVCSGAWLARQPAAVRARAVRIAASTMTAGKYRRLDEPGLSKLAAERAYKAAGLTARDIDLAEVHDATSFCELYQSEMLGFCGIGEGGRLAESGATALGGSIPINLSGGLVSKGHPVGATGLSMIDELMLQLRGEAGARQVSGARTALAENGGGVMGFDEAACSVIILQRD
;
A
#
# COMPACT_ATOMS: atom_id res chain seq x y z
N MET A 1 -19.48 -21.45 1.90
CA MET A 1 -19.29 -20.04 1.56
C MET A 1 -18.45 -19.98 0.29
N THR A 2 -18.72 -19.04 -0.61
CA THR A 2 -17.93 -18.85 -1.82
C THR A 2 -16.53 -18.37 -1.40
N GLU A 3 -15.49 -19.06 -1.85
CA GLU A 3 -14.11 -18.63 -1.63
C GLU A 3 -13.62 -17.82 -2.83
N ALA A 4 -12.76 -16.85 -2.56
CA ALA A 4 -12.14 -16.02 -3.59
C ALA A 4 -10.62 -16.16 -3.55
N TYR A 5 -10.01 -16.18 -4.72
CA TYR A 5 -8.57 -16.40 -4.91
C TYR A 5 -7.98 -15.34 -5.81
N ILE A 6 -6.75 -14.93 -5.55
CA ILE A 6 -5.93 -14.19 -6.50
C ILE A 6 -5.21 -15.22 -7.38
N VAL A 7 -5.44 -15.15 -8.69
CA VAL A 7 -4.82 -16.06 -9.66
C VAL A 7 -3.64 -15.42 -10.39
N GLY A 8 -3.61 -14.10 -10.44
CA GLY A 8 -2.51 -13.31 -11.02
C GLY A 8 -2.35 -11.99 -10.31
N SER A 9 -1.11 -11.54 -10.20
CA SER A 9 -0.74 -10.20 -9.74
C SER A 9 0.43 -9.67 -10.56
N TYR A 10 0.50 -8.37 -10.73
CA TYR A 10 1.63 -7.74 -11.40
C TYR A 10 1.76 -6.28 -10.98
N SER A 11 2.97 -5.86 -10.64
CA SER A 11 3.34 -4.48 -10.44
C SER A 11 4.32 -4.05 -11.52
N SER A 12 4.17 -2.86 -12.07
CA SER A 12 5.21 -2.23 -12.88
C SER A 12 6.43 -1.91 -12.00
N SER A 13 7.56 -1.58 -12.60
CA SER A 13 8.60 -0.86 -11.88
C SER A 13 8.06 0.49 -11.42
N PHE A 14 8.50 0.95 -10.24
CA PHE A 14 8.21 2.28 -9.74
C PHE A 14 9.35 3.23 -10.05
N GLY A 15 9.03 4.49 -10.36
CA GLY A 15 10.05 5.46 -10.74
C GLY A 15 9.45 6.78 -11.20
N LYS A 16 10.27 7.59 -11.88
CA LYS A 16 9.87 8.87 -12.46
C LYS A 16 9.81 8.72 -13.98
N PHE A 17 8.62 8.65 -14.55
CA PHE A 17 8.39 8.33 -15.96
C PHE A 17 7.78 9.53 -16.69
N ALA A 18 8.63 10.47 -17.14
CA ALA A 18 8.17 11.65 -17.88
C ALA A 18 7.44 11.30 -19.19
N ASP A 19 7.85 10.20 -19.84
CA ASP A 19 7.39 9.83 -21.19
C ASP A 19 6.24 8.81 -21.19
N ARG A 20 5.78 8.35 -20.01
CA ARG A 20 4.70 7.36 -19.89
C ARG A 20 3.42 8.00 -19.43
N THR A 21 2.32 7.58 -20.00
CA THR A 21 0.96 8.00 -19.62
C THR A 21 0.31 7.01 -18.64
N HIS A 22 -0.80 7.41 -18.01
CA HIS A 22 -1.65 6.50 -17.25
C HIS A 22 -2.11 5.30 -18.10
N LYS A 23 -2.35 5.52 -19.40
CA LYS A 23 -2.76 4.45 -20.34
C LYS A 23 -1.65 3.43 -20.56
N ASP A 24 -0.41 3.90 -20.71
CA ASP A 24 0.76 3.01 -20.89
C ASP A 24 1.00 2.14 -19.65
N LEU A 25 0.90 2.74 -18.46
CA LEU A 25 1.01 2.03 -17.20
C LEU A 25 -0.13 1.03 -17.00
N THR A 26 -1.37 1.43 -17.33
CA THR A 26 -2.54 0.52 -17.28
C THR A 26 -2.34 -0.67 -18.22
N ARG A 27 -1.87 -0.43 -19.45
CA ARG A 27 -1.58 -1.48 -20.44
C ARG A 27 -0.56 -2.48 -19.92
N GLU A 28 0.55 -1.98 -19.37
CA GLU A 28 1.62 -2.84 -18.85
C GLU A 28 1.09 -3.78 -17.78
N VAL A 29 0.38 -3.26 -16.77
CA VAL A 29 -0.07 -4.09 -15.66
C VAL A 29 -1.22 -5.01 -16.04
N TYR A 30 -2.07 -4.61 -16.98
CA TYR A 30 -3.11 -5.47 -17.52
C TYR A 30 -2.52 -6.69 -18.25
N LEU A 31 -1.57 -6.46 -19.15
CA LEU A 31 -0.91 -7.56 -19.86
C LEU A 31 -0.05 -8.40 -18.91
N GLY A 32 0.63 -7.74 -17.96
CA GLY A 32 1.45 -8.41 -16.96
C GLY A 32 0.64 -9.34 -16.05
N VAL A 33 -0.54 -8.91 -15.59
CA VAL A 33 -1.37 -9.73 -14.71
C VAL A 33 -1.99 -10.92 -15.44
N LEU A 34 -2.34 -10.79 -16.72
CA LEU A 34 -2.79 -11.92 -17.55
C LEU A 34 -1.66 -12.94 -17.74
N ALA A 35 -0.46 -12.46 -18.05
CA ALA A 35 0.71 -13.31 -18.20
C ALA A 35 1.06 -14.05 -16.91
N ASP A 36 1.05 -13.38 -15.77
CA ASP A 36 1.28 -14.00 -14.45
C ASP A 36 0.21 -15.06 -14.12
N ALA A 37 -1.06 -14.78 -14.44
CA ALA A 37 -2.15 -15.73 -14.28
C ALA A 37 -2.09 -16.92 -15.26
N GLY A 38 -1.24 -16.87 -16.29
CA GLY A 38 -1.21 -17.87 -17.36
C GLY A 38 -2.43 -17.82 -18.27
N LEU A 39 -3.08 -16.66 -18.40
CA LEU A 39 -4.26 -16.46 -19.23
C LEU A 39 -3.90 -15.85 -20.59
N ALA A 40 -4.44 -16.43 -21.65
CA ALA A 40 -4.22 -15.94 -23.03
C ALA A 40 -4.92 -14.59 -23.29
N ASN A 41 -6.01 -14.32 -22.60
CA ASN A 41 -6.83 -13.09 -22.72
C ASN A 41 -7.66 -12.87 -21.47
N GLY A 42 -8.34 -11.73 -21.41
CA GLY A 42 -9.21 -11.33 -20.30
C GLY A 42 -10.71 -11.55 -20.57
N ASN A 43 -11.11 -12.42 -21.49
CA ASN A 43 -12.51 -12.54 -21.94
C ASN A 43 -13.49 -12.93 -20.81
N ASP A 44 -13.02 -13.61 -19.77
CA ASP A 44 -13.82 -13.99 -18.61
C ASP A 44 -13.98 -12.87 -17.58
N ILE A 45 -13.30 -11.74 -17.73
CA ILE A 45 -13.40 -10.60 -16.81
C ILE A 45 -14.79 -10.00 -16.90
N GLY A 46 -15.58 -10.11 -15.83
CA GLY A 46 -16.93 -9.59 -15.75
C GLY A 46 -17.04 -8.23 -15.07
N MET A 47 -16.04 -7.82 -14.26
CA MET A 47 -16.00 -6.56 -13.54
C MET A 47 -14.57 -6.01 -13.47
N ALA A 48 -14.42 -4.69 -13.47
CA ALA A 48 -13.14 -4.01 -13.28
C ALA A 48 -13.26 -2.90 -12.23
N TRP A 49 -12.30 -2.88 -11.30
CA TRP A 49 -12.12 -1.83 -10.30
C TRP A 49 -10.86 -1.06 -10.62
N PHE A 50 -11.01 0.26 -10.80
CA PHE A 50 -9.91 1.12 -11.20
C PHE A 50 -9.64 2.18 -10.13
N GLY A 51 -8.48 2.06 -9.48
CA GLY A 51 -7.99 2.95 -8.44
C GLY A 51 -7.03 4.01 -8.99
N ASN A 52 -7.33 5.27 -8.72
CA ASN A 52 -6.47 6.41 -9.03
C ASN A 52 -6.88 7.62 -8.21
N CYS A 53 -5.91 8.39 -7.71
CA CYS A 53 -6.14 9.61 -6.94
C CYS A 53 -5.87 10.88 -7.75
N GLY A 54 -4.86 10.89 -8.60
CA GLY A 54 -4.26 12.12 -9.11
C GLY A 54 -4.64 12.53 -10.53
N MET A 55 -5.35 11.73 -11.34
CA MET A 55 -5.69 12.09 -12.73
C MET A 55 -6.51 13.39 -12.86
N TRP A 56 -7.18 13.81 -11.81
CA TRP A 56 -7.91 15.09 -11.80
C TRP A 56 -6.97 16.29 -11.91
N THR A 57 -5.73 16.19 -11.41
CA THR A 57 -4.74 17.28 -11.57
C THR A 57 -4.29 17.44 -13.02
N ASP A 58 -4.43 16.38 -13.83
CA ASP A 58 -4.20 16.40 -15.28
C ASP A 58 -5.50 16.67 -16.08
N GLY A 59 -6.60 17.01 -15.39
CA GLY A 59 -7.89 17.36 -15.99
C GLY A 59 -8.86 16.19 -16.15
N GLN A 60 -8.47 14.95 -15.81
CA GLN A 60 -9.35 13.76 -15.91
C GLN A 60 -9.99 13.45 -14.56
N GLY A 61 -10.98 14.23 -14.13
CA GLY A 61 -11.63 14.11 -12.82
C GLY A 61 -12.58 12.92 -12.66
N SER A 62 -13.13 12.37 -13.75
CA SER A 62 -14.10 11.26 -13.73
C SER A 62 -13.82 10.24 -14.82
N ILE A 63 -14.53 9.09 -14.82
CA ILE A 63 -14.40 7.99 -15.81
C ILE A 63 -12.94 7.55 -16.08
N ARG A 64 -12.09 7.63 -15.07
CA ARG A 64 -10.64 7.43 -15.18
C ARG A 64 -10.26 6.07 -15.73
N GLY A 65 -10.86 4.99 -15.21
CA GLY A 65 -10.62 3.62 -15.65
C GLY A 65 -11.14 3.38 -17.08
N GLN A 66 -12.31 3.90 -17.42
CA GLN A 66 -12.85 3.80 -18.80
C GLN A 66 -11.89 4.43 -19.81
N VAL A 67 -11.36 5.61 -19.48
CA VAL A 67 -10.38 6.30 -20.34
C VAL A 67 -9.09 5.49 -20.49
N CYS A 68 -8.59 4.91 -19.40
CA CYS A 68 -7.36 4.13 -19.43
C CYS A 68 -7.52 2.78 -20.14
N LEU A 69 -8.68 2.13 -20.03
CA LEU A 69 -8.96 0.84 -20.67
C LEU A 69 -9.40 0.95 -22.14
N THR A 70 -9.89 2.11 -22.58
CA THR A 70 -10.37 2.31 -23.96
C THR A 70 -9.36 1.87 -25.05
N PRO A 71 -8.05 2.14 -24.97
CA PRO A 71 -7.10 1.63 -25.97
C PRO A 71 -7.10 0.10 -26.04
N LEU A 72 -7.13 -0.59 -24.89
CA LEU A 72 -7.14 -2.05 -24.82
C LEU A 72 -8.43 -2.64 -25.39
N VAL A 73 -9.57 -2.00 -25.18
CA VAL A 73 -10.85 -2.39 -25.78
C VAL A 73 -10.79 -2.26 -27.30
N ARG A 74 -10.27 -1.14 -27.83
CA ARG A 74 -10.13 -0.91 -29.29
C ARG A 74 -9.21 -1.91 -29.97
N GLU A 75 -8.22 -2.42 -29.24
CA GLU A 75 -7.29 -3.43 -29.73
C GLU A 75 -7.82 -4.86 -29.54
N GLY A 76 -9.00 -5.04 -28.95
CA GLY A 76 -9.58 -6.35 -28.64
C GLY A 76 -8.83 -7.12 -27.52
N LEU A 77 -8.04 -6.43 -26.71
CA LEU A 77 -7.28 -7.01 -25.61
C LEU A 77 -8.09 -7.04 -24.31
N PHE A 78 -8.91 -6.03 -24.05
CA PHE A 78 -9.85 -5.98 -22.93
C PHE A 78 -11.27 -6.18 -23.45
N PRO A 79 -12.12 -6.99 -22.80
CA PRO A 79 -13.47 -7.28 -23.30
C PRO A 79 -14.35 -6.02 -23.30
N GLU A 80 -15.20 -5.94 -24.31
CA GLU A 80 -16.15 -4.84 -24.45
C GLU A 80 -17.21 -4.88 -23.35
N ARG A 81 -17.72 -3.69 -22.97
CA ARG A 81 -18.87 -3.50 -22.07
C ARG A 81 -18.69 -4.07 -20.65
N VAL A 82 -17.49 -4.38 -20.23
CA VAL A 82 -17.19 -4.70 -18.83
C VAL A 82 -17.45 -3.44 -17.99
N PRO A 83 -18.26 -3.53 -16.93
CA PRO A 83 -18.43 -2.42 -16.00
C PRO A 83 -17.12 -2.04 -15.33
N VAL A 84 -16.82 -0.73 -15.26
CA VAL A 84 -15.64 -0.20 -14.61
C VAL A 84 -16.05 0.71 -13.46
N ILE A 85 -15.70 0.32 -12.24
CA ILE A 85 -15.91 1.09 -11.01
C ILE A 85 -14.63 1.88 -10.72
N ASN A 86 -14.73 3.21 -10.68
CA ASN A 86 -13.62 4.06 -10.27
C ASN A 86 -13.65 4.29 -8.75
N VAL A 87 -12.52 4.11 -8.08
CA VAL A 87 -12.39 4.26 -6.63
C VAL A 87 -11.20 5.12 -6.27
N GLU A 88 -11.30 5.76 -5.11
CA GLU A 88 -10.21 6.48 -4.46
C GLU A 88 -10.37 6.43 -2.94
N GLY A 89 -9.27 6.66 -2.24
CA GLY A 89 -9.17 6.66 -0.79
C GLY A 89 -7.73 6.97 -0.38
N GLY A 90 -7.11 7.96 -1.07
CA GLY A 90 -5.71 8.29 -0.86
C GLY A 90 -4.81 7.06 -1.11
N CYS A 91 -3.84 6.84 -0.24
CA CYS A 91 -2.90 5.72 -0.38
C CYS A 91 -3.55 4.33 -0.30
N ALA A 92 -4.79 4.21 0.27
CA ALA A 92 -5.54 2.95 0.34
C ALA A 92 -6.27 2.58 -0.97
N THR A 93 -6.24 3.45 -1.98
CA THR A 93 -7.02 3.34 -3.22
C THR A 93 -6.94 1.98 -3.89
N ALA A 94 -5.74 1.42 -4.07
CA ALA A 94 -5.57 0.13 -4.72
C ALA A 94 -6.12 -1.03 -3.88
N SER A 95 -6.02 -0.94 -2.55
CA SER A 95 -6.61 -1.92 -1.63
C SER A 95 -8.14 -1.86 -1.63
N ILE A 96 -8.73 -0.68 -1.82
CA ILE A 96 -10.18 -0.50 -2.02
C ILE A 96 -10.61 -1.18 -3.32
N ALA A 97 -9.85 -1.03 -4.40
CA ALA A 97 -10.13 -1.70 -5.67
C ALA A 97 -10.10 -3.23 -5.51
N LEU A 98 -9.11 -3.76 -4.81
CA LEU A 98 -9.04 -5.21 -4.54
C LEU A 98 -10.19 -5.69 -3.65
N HIS A 99 -10.55 -4.93 -2.62
CA HIS A 99 -11.69 -5.23 -1.75
C HIS A 99 -13.00 -5.29 -2.54
N GLY A 100 -13.19 -4.37 -3.50
CA GLY A 100 -14.33 -4.36 -4.41
C GLY A 100 -14.36 -5.61 -5.30
N ALA A 101 -13.25 -5.95 -5.95
CA ALA A 101 -13.14 -7.14 -6.79
C ALA A 101 -13.40 -8.43 -5.99
N TRP A 102 -12.90 -8.51 -4.75
CA TRP A 102 -13.16 -9.62 -3.84
C TRP A 102 -14.65 -9.73 -3.48
N LYS A 103 -15.32 -8.61 -3.20
CA LYS A 103 -16.77 -8.59 -2.89
C LYS A 103 -17.62 -9.04 -4.08
N ASP A 104 -17.29 -8.62 -5.30
CA ASP A 104 -18.01 -9.04 -6.51
C ASP A 104 -17.99 -10.56 -6.67
N VAL A 105 -16.82 -11.16 -6.46
CA VAL A 105 -16.63 -12.61 -6.53
C VAL A 105 -17.40 -13.33 -5.42
N LEU A 106 -17.33 -12.85 -4.18
CA LEU A 106 -18.05 -13.47 -3.05
C LEU A 106 -19.56 -13.37 -3.19
N SER A 107 -20.06 -12.27 -3.76
CA SER A 107 -21.51 -12.07 -3.99
C SER A 107 -22.05 -12.86 -5.19
N GLY A 108 -21.16 -13.45 -6.00
CA GLY A 108 -21.54 -14.12 -7.25
C GLY A 108 -21.91 -13.17 -8.39
N GLN A 109 -21.57 -11.85 -8.27
CA GLN A 109 -21.77 -10.88 -9.33
C GLN A 109 -20.95 -11.22 -10.59
N THR A 110 -19.73 -11.75 -10.38
CA THR A 110 -18.88 -12.28 -11.44
C THR A 110 -17.99 -13.42 -10.91
N ASP A 111 -17.56 -14.28 -11.81
CA ASP A 111 -16.58 -15.33 -11.52
C ASP A 111 -15.13 -14.85 -11.58
N LEU A 112 -14.87 -13.76 -12.32
CA LEU A 112 -13.53 -13.15 -12.46
C LEU A 112 -13.66 -11.63 -12.47
N SER A 113 -12.97 -10.97 -11.55
CA SER A 113 -12.89 -9.50 -11.42
C SER A 113 -11.43 -9.06 -11.45
N ILE A 114 -11.17 -7.88 -12.04
CA ILE A 114 -9.83 -7.29 -12.04
C ILE A 114 -9.82 -6.02 -11.19
N ALA A 115 -8.77 -5.89 -10.35
CA ALA A 115 -8.42 -4.65 -9.68
C ALA A 115 -7.16 -4.07 -10.34
N ILE A 116 -7.19 -2.79 -10.69
CA ILE A 116 -6.07 -2.04 -11.28
C ILE A 116 -5.88 -0.77 -10.47
N GLY A 117 -4.64 -0.46 -10.08
CA GLY A 117 -4.26 0.79 -9.46
C GLY A 117 -3.17 1.47 -10.27
N VAL A 118 -3.33 2.75 -10.57
CA VAL A 118 -2.38 3.52 -11.40
C VAL A 118 -2.19 4.91 -10.80
N GLU A 119 -0.94 5.36 -10.71
CA GLU A 119 -0.67 6.75 -10.34
C GLU A 119 0.51 7.34 -11.11
N LYS A 120 0.38 8.62 -11.41
CA LYS A 120 1.47 9.47 -11.90
C LYS A 120 1.53 10.73 -11.04
N THR A 121 2.57 10.81 -10.24
CA THR A 121 2.82 11.96 -9.37
C THR A 121 4.01 12.81 -9.84
N PHE A 122 4.88 12.24 -10.67
CA PHE A 122 6.02 12.97 -11.21
C PHE A 122 5.62 13.76 -12.47
N ASN A 123 5.52 15.08 -12.31
CA ASN A 123 5.29 15.99 -13.41
C ASN A 123 6.33 17.12 -13.37
N PRO A 124 7.45 17.01 -14.12
CA PRO A 124 8.52 18.02 -14.08
C PRO A 124 8.10 19.35 -14.71
N ALA A 125 7.06 19.37 -15.56
CA ALA A 125 6.53 20.58 -16.18
C ALA A 125 5.59 21.37 -15.27
N ALA A 126 5.00 20.70 -14.26
CA ALA A 126 4.03 21.31 -13.33
C ALA A 126 4.18 20.64 -11.94
N PRO A 127 5.29 20.88 -11.23
CA PRO A 127 5.57 20.22 -9.94
C PRO A 127 4.55 20.60 -8.84
N GLU A 128 3.88 21.74 -8.96
CA GLU A 128 2.79 22.17 -8.07
C GLU A 128 1.62 21.17 -8.05
N ARG A 129 1.31 20.50 -9.17
CA ARG A 129 0.23 19.51 -9.27
C ARG A 129 0.47 18.29 -8.37
N THR A 130 1.73 17.96 -8.14
CA THR A 130 2.06 16.91 -7.17
C THR A 130 1.61 17.29 -5.76
N MET A 131 1.82 18.56 -5.37
CA MET A 131 1.38 19.05 -4.06
C MET A 131 -0.14 19.09 -3.96
N GLU A 132 -0.82 19.58 -5.00
CA GLU A 132 -2.29 19.60 -5.09
C GLU A 132 -2.89 18.19 -4.92
N LEU A 133 -2.27 17.17 -5.53
CA LEU A 133 -2.71 15.78 -5.36
C LEU A 133 -2.69 15.37 -3.88
N PHE A 134 -1.62 15.67 -3.17
CA PHE A 134 -1.51 15.33 -1.75
C PHE A 134 -2.44 16.19 -0.89
N ASP A 135 -2.62 17.48 -1.19
CA ASP A 135 -3.56 18.34 -0.48
C ASP A 135 -5.00 17.81 -0.57
N GLY A 136 -5.37 17.17 -1.69
CA GLY A 136 -6.65 16.50 -1.85
C GLY A 136 -6.88 15.30 -0.91
N GLY A 137 -5.87 14.84 -0.20
CA GLY A 137 -5.97 13.76 0.79
C GLY A 137 -6.34 14.20 2.21
N ILE A 138 -6.60 15.50 2.42
CA ILE A 138 -7.08 16.09 3.67
C ILE A 138 -8.30 16.98 3.37
N ASP A 139 -9.14 17.25 4.39
CA ASP A 139 -10.31 18.10 4.25
C ASP A 139 -9.95 19.50 3.72
N GLN A 140 -10.54 19.85 2.58
CA GLN A 140 -10.35 21.16 1.92
C GLN A 140 -11.49 22.16 2.24
N TYR A 141 -12.55 21.71 2.91
CA TYR A 141 -13.69 22.56 3.27
C TYR A 141 -13.51 23.21 4.65
N ASP A 142 -13.07 22.44 5.65
CA ASP A 142 -12.93 22.87 7.03
C ASP A 142 -11.45 22.98 7.45
N ARG A 143 -10.73 23.83 6.75
CA ARG A 143 -9.28 24.03 6.97
C ARG A 143 -8.97 24.49 8.39
N ASP A 144 -9.77 25.38 8.96
CA ASP A 144 -9.54 25.95 10.30
C ASP A 144 -9.74 24.89 11.39
N GLU A 145 -10.66 23.93 11.19
CA GLU A 145 -10.89 22.84 12.14
C GLU A 145 -9.64 21.96 12.27
N TRP A 146 -9.12 21.43 11.16
CA TRP A 146 -7.97 20.54 11.26
C TRP A 146 -6.65 21.28 11.57
N LEU A 147 -6.51 22.57 11.22
CA LEU A 147 -5.39 23.41 11.68
C LEU A 147 -5.41 23.57 13.20
N SER A 148 -6.57 23.84 13.79
CA SER A 148 -6.75 23.94 15.26
C SER A 148 -6.43 22.60 15.93
N TYR A 149 -6.96 21.50 15.39
CA TYR A 149 -6.70 20.16 15.88
C TYR A 149 -5.20 19.82 15.89
N TYR A 150 -4.47 20.10 14.79
CA TYR A 150 -3.03 19.84 14.75
C TYR A 150 -2.20 20.80 15.61
N ALA A 151 -2.66 22.04 15.81
CA ALA A 151 -2.00 22.97 16.71
C ALA A 151 -2.04 22.45 18.17
N GLU A 152 -3.20 22.03 18.66
CA GLU A 152 -3.36 21.43 19.99
C GLU A 152 -2.56 20.13 20.14
N ALA A 153 -2.64 19.26 19.14
CA ALA A 153 -1.93 17.99 19.14
C ALA A 153 -0.41 18.18 19.09
N GLY A 154 0.07 19.23 18.40
CA GLY A 154 1.49 19.57 18.34
C GLY A 154 2.06 19.96 19.70
N GLU A 155 1.30 20.70 20.51
CA GLU A 155 1.67 21.01 21.88
C GLU A 155 1.73 19.74 22.74
N ALA A 156 0.72 18.89 22.64
CA ALA A 156 0.68 17.61 23.35
C ALA A 156 1.83 16.67 22.95
N ALA A 157 2.22 16.67 21.68
CA ALA A 157 3.36 15.91 21.16
C ALA A 157 4.73 16.48 21.55
N GLY A 158 4.79 17.73 22.05
CA GLY A 158 6.04 18.44 22.26
C GLY A 158 6.73 18.84 20.94
N LYS A 159 5.97 18.87 19.85
CA LYS A 159 6.39 19.28 18.51
C LYS A 159 5.32 20.18 17.91
N PRO A 160 5.48 21.50 17.94
CA PRO A 160 4.53 22.43 17.34
C PRO A 160 4.23 22.09 15.90
N PHE A 161 2.96 22.16 15.51
CA PHE A 161 2.55 21.99 14.12
C PHE A 161 3.00 23.20 13.30
N ALA A 162 3.93 22.96 12.39
CA ALA A 162 4.54 24.02 11.58
C ALA A 162 4.69 23.53 10.14
N PRO A 163 3.59 23.50 9.36
CA PRO A 163 3.68 23.13 7.94
C PRO A 163 4.60 24.10 7.20
N GLY A 164 5.43 23.57 6.32
CA GLY A 164 6.44 24.35 5.61
C GLY A 164 6.44 24.08 4.11
N PRO A 165 7.03 24.98 3.32
CA PRO A 165 7.13 24.82 1.88
C PRO A 165 7.98 23.58 1.52
N GLY A 166 7.66 22.97 0.39
CA GLY A 166 8.43 21.86 -0.19
C GLY A 166 8.25 20.49 0.49
N ARG A 167 7.24 20.35 1.35
CA ARG A 167 6.79 19.06 1.89
C ARG A 167 5.28 19.04 2.02
N THR A 168 4.70 17.84 1.98
CA THR A 168 3.27 17.67 2.21
C THR A 168 2.95 17.75 3.70
N ILE A 169 1.72 18.11 4.04
CA ILE A 169 1.23 18.16 5.41
C ILE A 169 1.31 16.79 6.09
N PHE A 170 1.22 15.70 5.32
CA PHE A 170 1.39 14.33 5.80
C PHE A 170 2.71 14.11 6.53
N MET A 171 3.80 14.71 6.03
CA MET A 171 5.11 14.58 6.68
C MET A 171 5.12 15.24 8.07
N ASP A 172 4.40 16.34 8.25
CA ASP A 172 4.27 16.98 9.56
C ASP A 172 3.39 16.17 10.52
N THR A 173 2.30 15.58 10.04
CA THR A 173 1.43 14.73 10.88
C THR A 173 2.17 13.45 11.34
N TYR A 174 2.88 12.78 10.46
CA TYR A 174 3.71 11.62 10.83
C TYR A 174 4.84 12.00 11.79
N ALA A 175 5.49 13.13 11.57
CA ALA A 175 6.54 13.62 12.46
C ALA A 175 6.01 13.95 13.86
N MET A 176 4.79 14.46 13.99
CA MET A 176 4.13 14.71 15.29
C MET A 176 3.80 13.39 16.00
N GLN A 177 3.29 12.40 15.29
CA GLN A 177 3.05 11.07 15.84
C GLN A 177 4.35 10.43 16.32
N ALA A 178 5.42 10.51 15.52
CA ALA A 178 6.73 10.01 15.88
C ALA A 178 7.28 10.72 17.13
N ALA A 179 7.22 12.05 17.19
CA ALA A 179 7.68 12.83 18.34
C ALA A 179 6.91 12.47 19.63
N TRP A 180 5.59 12.32 19.54
CA TRP A 180 4.76 11.89 20.66
C TRP A 180 5.15 10.48 21.14
N HIS A 181 5.35 9.57 20.20
CA HIS A 181 5.72 8.18 20.48
C HIS A 181 7.12 8.09 21.12
N MET A 182 8.08 8.87 20.63
CA MET A 182 9.41 8.99 21.23
C MET A 182 9.33 9.50 22.67
N ARG A 183 8.54 10.53 22.92
CA ARG A 183 8.35 11.10 24.26
C ARG A 183 7.64 10.14 25.22
N THR A 184 6.65 9.42 24.73
CA THR A 184 5.77 8.58 25.56
C THR A 184 6.40 7.21 25.86
N TYR A 185 7.02 6.59 24.85
CA TYR A 185 7.51 5.20 24.93
C TYR A 185 9.03 5.07 24.85
N GLY A 186 9.73 6.18 24.58
CA GLY A 186 11.19 6.17 24.49
C GLY A 186 11.74 5.65 23.17
N THR A 187 10.91 5.57 22.12
CA THR A 187 11.38 5.28 20.75
C THR A 187 12.44 6.28 20.32
N THR A 188 13.46 5.83 19.62
CA THR A 188 14.60 6.66 19.24
C THR A 188 14.64 6.92 17.74
N GLU A 189 15.27 8.02 17.31
CA GLU A 189 15.53 8.30 15.89
C GLU A 189 16.29 7.15 15.23
N ARG A 190 17.21 6.51 15.98
CA ARG A 190 17.97 5.35 15.50
C ARG A 190 17.08 4.16 15.18
N GLN A 191 16.07 3.87 16.00
CA GLN A 191 15.13 2.77 15.73
C GLN A 191 14.29 3.04 14.47
N ILE A 192 13.87 4.29 14.26
CA ILE A 192 13.18 4.73 13.04
C ILE A 192 14.12 4.59 11.81
N ALA A 193 15.39 4.95 11.96
CA ALA A 193 16.39 4.81 10.90
C ALA A 193 16.71 3.35 10.57
N ILE A 194 16.70 2.45 11.54
CA ILE A 194 16.90 1.00 11.32
C ILE A 194 15.81 0.42 10.44
N ALA A 195 14.54 0.77 10.64
CA ALA A 195 13.45 0.31 9.77
C ALA A 195 13.65 0.81 8.32
N CYS A 196 14.03 2.08 8.15
CA CYS A 196 14.37 2.62 6.84
C CYS A 196 15.54 1.88 6.18
N ALA A 197 16.66 1.70 6.89
CA ALA A 197 17.85 1.01 6.39
C ALA A 197 17.56 -0.44 5.98
N LYS A 198 16.74 -1.15 6.77
CA LYS A 198 16.26 -2.50 6.44
C LYS A 198 15.47 -2.49 5.13
N ASN A 199 14.54 -1.55 4.92
CA ASN A 199 13.74 -1.45 3.71
C ASN A 199 14.62 -1.14 2.48
N HIS A 200 15.62 -0.26 2.61
CA HIS A 200 16.60 -0.02 1.54
C HIS A 200 17.47 -1.25 1.23
N THR A 201 17.81 -2.05 2.22
CA THR A 201 18.52 -3.32 2.00
C THR A 201 17.65 -4.33 1.24
N ALA A 202 16.38 -4.46 1.58
CA ALA A 202 15.45 -5.34 0.90
C ALA A 202 15.20 -4.90 -0.55
N SER A 203 15.00 -3.59 -0.78
CA SER A 203 14.74 -3.04 -2.11
C SER A 203 15.91 -3.19 -3.09
N ALA A 204 17.14 -3.29 -2.59
CA ALA A 204 18.31 -3.56 -3.44
C ALA A 204 18.16 -4.86 -4.25
N HIS A 205 17.38 -5.80 -3.73
CA HIS A 205 17.04 -7.08 -4.36
C HIS A 205 15.69 -7.07 -5.10
N ASN A 206 14.97 -5.94 -5.12
CA ASN A 206 13.71 -5.81 -5.84
C ASN A 206 13.90 -5.08 -7.18
N PRO A 207 13.79 -5.77 -8.33
CA PRO A 207 14.00 -5.15 -9.65
C PRO A 207 12.97 -4.06 -9.97
N LYS A 208 11.82 -4.06 -9.28
CA LYS A 208 10.72 -3.10 -9.49
C LYS A 208 10.81 -1.87 -8.58
N ALA A 209 11.73 -1.84 -7.61
CA ALA A 209 11.87 -0.73 -6.67
C ALA A 209 12.47 0.51 -7.32
N GLN A 210 11.99 1.69 -6.91
CA GLN A 210 12.48 3.00 -7.35
C GLN A 210 13.90 3.26 -6.86
N TYR A 211 14.19 2.94 -5.59
CA TYR A 211 15.53 3.00 -5.02
C TYR A 211 16.04 1.57 -4.80
N ARG A 212 17.22 1.28 -5.34
CA ARG A 212 17.80 -0.07 -5.35
C ARG A 212 19.22 -0.08 -4.79
N PHE A 213 19.42 0.64 -3.71
CA PHE A 213 20.71 0.73 -3.03
C PHE A 213 20.52 0.61 -1.52
N PRO A 214 21.41 -0.09 -0.81
CA PRO A 214 21.35 -0.16 0.63
C PRO A 214 21.76 1.18 1.26
N LEU A 215 21.23 1.43 2.46
CA LEU A 215 21.65 2.52 3.35
C LEU A 215 21.90 1.94 4.74
N SER A 216 22.89 2.48 5.45
CA SER A 216 23.02 2.24 6.89
C SER A 216 22.08 3.14 7.70
N ALA A 217 21.83 2.81 8.96
CA ALA A 217 21.05 3.67 9.84
C ALA A 217 21.75 5.05 10.02
N GLU A 218 23.07 5.08 10.00
CA GLU A 218 23.89 6.30 10.05
C GLU A 218 23.67 7.16 8.80
N ASP A 219 23.64 6.57 7.60
CA ASP A 219 23.35 7.30 6.36
C ASP A 219 21.94 7.91 6.38
N VAL A 220 20.96 7.16 6.89
CA VAL A 220 19.58 7.62 7.04
C VAL A 220 19.49 8.81 8.00
N LEU A 221 20.17 8.74 9.15
CA LEU A 221 20.19 9.82 10.15
C LEU A 221 20.92 11.07 9.64
N ALA A 222 21.94 10.90 8.80
CA ALA A 222 22.72 11.99 8.24
C ALA A 222 22.06 12.66 7.04
N ASP A 223 20.96 12.10 6.51
CA ASP A 223 20.28 12.69 5.36
C ASP A 223 19.54 14.00 5.74
N ARG A 224 19.16 14.76 4.71
CA ARG A 224 18.52 16.07 4.87
C ARG A 224 17.23 15.97 5.72
N PRO A 225 17.09 16.82 6.76
CA PRO A 225 15.86 16.90 7.55
C PRO A 225 14.66 17.31 6.69
N VAL A 226 13.50 16.70 6.96
CA VAL A 226 12.19 17.05 6.36
C VAL A 226 11.29 17.69 7.41
N SER A 227 10.94 16.95 8.46
CA SER A 227 10.20 17.41 9.64
C SER A 227 10.66 16.54 10.80
N TRP A 228 11.40 17.11 11.78
CA TRP A 228 11.98 16.31 12.88
C TRP A 228 10.91 15.40 13.53
N PRO A 229 11.20 14.11 13.77
CA PRO A 229 12.51 13.44 13.67
C PRO A 229 12.81 12.84 12.28
N LEU A 230 12.02 13.15 11.23
CA LEU A 230 12.13 12.54 9.92
C LEU A 230 13.18 13.20 9.03
N THR A 231 14.05 12.38 8.44
CA THR A 231 14.94 12.77 7.34
C THR A 231 14.31 12.40 5.99
N ARG A 232 14.88 12.87 4.89
CA ARG A 232 14.39 12.58 3.53
C ARG A 232 14.38 11.08 3.23
N ALA A 233 15.38 10.33 3.65
CA ALA A 233 15.46 8.89 3.46
C ALA A 233 14.33 8.14 4.19
N MET A 234 13.84 8.69 5.30
CA MET A 234 12.72 8.13 6.08
C MET A 234 11.35 8.38 5.45
N CYS A 235 11.26 9.11 4.34
CA CYS A 235 10.00 9.48 3.68
C CYS A 235 9.89 8.82 2.31
N ALA A 236 8.72 8.31 1.98
CA ALA A 236 8.46 7.71 0.67
C ALA A 236 8.71 8.72 -0.47
N PRO A 237 9.42 8.33 -1.54
CA PRO A 237 9.67 9.19 -2.67
C PRO A 237 8.43 9.37 -3.53
N ILE A 238 8.33 10.52 -4.18
CA ILE A 238 7.36 10.78 -5.25
C ILE A 238 7.73 9.89 -6.45
N GLY A 239 6.76 9.17 -6.99
CA GLY A 239 6.99 8.26 -8.10
C GLY A 239 5.70 7.83 -8.80
N ASP A 240 5.87 7.31 -10.00
CA ASP A 240 4.83 6.80 -10.89
C ASP A 240 4.86 5.29 -10.89
N GLY A 241 3.71 4.67 -11.15
CA GLY A 241 3.61 3.23 -11.31
C GLY A 241 2.18 2.73 -11.35
N ALA A 242 2.05 1.45 -11.60
CA ALA A 242 0.77 0.76 -11.60
C ALA A 242 0.91 -0.66 -11.04
N ALA A 243 -0.20 -1.23 -10.59
CA ALA A 243 -0.28 -2.63 -10.20
C ALA A 243 -1.69 -3.17 -10.47
N ALA A 244 -1.81 -4.49 -10.67
CA ALA A 244 -3.07 -5.15 -10.91
C ALA A 244 -3.14 -6.52 -10.24
N ALA A 245 -4.35 -6.96 -9.93
CA ALA A 245 -4.64 -8.33 -9.47
C ALA A 245 -5.93 -8.85 -10.10
N LEU A 246 -5.94 -10.16 -10.41
CA LEU A 246 -7.10 -10.91 -10.87
C LEU A 246 -7.66 -11.74 -9.72
N VAL A 247 -8.92 -11.51 -9.38
CA VAL A 247 -9.64 -12.21 -8.32
C VAL A 247 -10.71 -13.10 -8.94
N CYS A 248 -10.72 -14.39 -8.57
CA CYS A 248 -11.68 -15.34 -9.10
C CYS A 248 -12.42 -16.14 -8.02
N SER A 249 -13.57 -16.71 -8.42
CA SER A 249 -14.30 -17.69 -7.61
C SER A 249 -13.61 -19.07 -7.61
N GLY A 250 -13.79 -19.85 -6.55
CA GLY A 250 -13.34 -21.23 -6.51
C GLY A 250 -13.93 -22.07 -7.65
N ALA A 251 -15.16 -21.78 -8.09
CA ALA A 251 -15.80 -22.44 -9.22
C ALA A 251 -15.10 -22.15 -10.56
N TRP A 252 -14.70 -20.90 -10.79
CA TRP A 252 -13.91 -20.54 -11.97
C TRP A 252 -12.54 -21.19 -11.92
N LEU A 253 -11.87 -21.11 -10.76
CA LEU A 253 -10.54 -21.68 -10.54
C LEU A 253 -10.51 -23.20 -10.81
N ALA A 254 -11.54 -23.93 -10.37
CA ALA A 254 -11.66 -25.38 -10.56
C ALA A 254 -11.65 -25.78 -12.05
N ARG A 255 -12.12 -24.91 -12.94
CA ARG A 255 -12.13 -25.13 -14.40
C ARG A 255 -10.79 -24.84 -15.09
N GLN A 256 -9.84 -24.21 -14.37
CA GLN A 256 -8.57 -23.80 -14.95
C GLN A 256 -7.55 -24.97 -15.00
N PRO A 257 -6.52 -24.87 -15.86
CA PRO A 257 -5.41 -25.82 -15.88
C PRO A 257 -4.74 -25.97 -14.52
N ALA A 258 -4.16 -27.13 -14.24
CA ALA A 258 -3.50 -27.43 -12.97
C ALA A 258 -2.41 -26.41 -12.61
N ALA A 259 -1.67 -25.90 -13.60
CA ALA A 259 -0.64 -24.89 -13.41
C ALA A 259 -1.23 -23.56 -12.85
N VAL A 260 -2.38 -23.12 -13.34
CA VAL A 260 -3.08 -21.91 -12.83
C VAL A 260 -3.57 -22.15 -11.41
N ARG A 261 -4.22 -23.31 -11.18
CA ARG A 261 -4.73 -23.67 -9.84
C ARG A 261 -3.64 -23.71 -8.77
N ALA A 262 -2.48 -24.27 -9.12
CA ALA A 262 -1.35 -24.42 -8.20
C ALA A 262 -0.72 -23.06 -7.78
N ARG A 263 -0.96 -22.01 -8.54
CA ARG A 263 -0.44 -20.66 -8.27
C ARG A 263 -1.45 -19.75 -7.56
N ALA A 264 -2.70 -20.16 -7.47
CA ALA A 264 -3.75 -19.38 -6.82
C ALA A 264 -3.50 -19.25 -5.32
N VAL A 265 -3.80 -18.06 -4.77
CA VAL A 265 -3.67 -17.76 -3.35
C VAL A 265 -5.04 -17.29 -2.84
N ARG A 266 -5.50 -17.88 -1.76
CA ARG A 266 -6.82 -17.56 -1.16
C ARG A 266 -6.78 -16.20 -0.46
N ILE A 267 -7.80 -15.38 -0.65
CA ILE A 267 -8.06 -14.21 0.17
C ILE A 267 -8.82 -14.68 1.41
N ALA A 268 -8.11 -14.86 2.53
CA ALA A 268 -8.68 -15.32 3.78
C ALA A 268 -9.56 -14.25 4.43
N ALA A 269 -9.16 -12.99 4.32
CA ALA A 269 -9.94 -11.84 4.75
C ALA A 269 -9.57 -10.59 3.94
N SER A 270 -10.55 -9.71 3.76
CA SER A 270 -10.35 -8.34 3.28
C SER A 270 -11.30 -7.42 4.05
N THR A 271 -10.75 -6.44 4.76
CA THR A 271 -11.51 -5.50 5.59
C THR A 271 -11.26 -4.07 5.19
N MET A 272 -12.27 -3.23 5.41
CA MET A 272 -12.20 -1.79 5.25
C MET A 272 -12.70 -1.11 6.53
N THR A 273 -12.03 -0.05 6.93
CA THR A 273 -12.41 0.79 8.07
C THR A 273 -12.27 2.27 7.70
N ALA A 274 -12.99 3.15 8.40
CA ALA A 274 -12.94 4.59 8.23
C ALA A 274 -12.45 5.25 9.52
N GLY A 275 -11.62 6.27 9.35
CA GLY A 275 -10.98 7.01 10.43
C GLY A 275 -11.87 8.04 11.13
N LYS A 276 -11.31 8.64 12.16
CA LYS A 276 -11.86 9.76 12.93
C LYS A 276 -10.73 10.71 13.34
N TYR A 277 -11.09 11.89 13.79
CA TYR A 277 -10.16 12.76 14.54
C TYR A 277 -9.88 12.13 15.91
N ARG A 278 -8.87 11.26 16.00
CA ARG A 278 -8.45 10.59 17.23
C ARG A 278 -7.37 11.37 17.96
N ARG A 279 -7.28 11.20 19.27
CA ARG A 279 -6.14 11.70 20.03
C ARG A 279 -4.90 10.82 19.83
N LEU A 280 -3.72 11.36 20.10
CA LEU A 280 -2.44 10.62 19.96
C LEU A 280 -2.34 9.39 20.87
N ASP A 281 -3.01 9.41 22.03
CA ASP A 281 -3.04 8.30 22.99
C ASP A 281 -4.08 7.21 22.66
N GLU A 282 -4.89 7.41 21.62
CA GLU A 282 -5.81 6.39 21.11
C GLU A 282 -5.11 5.50 20.07
N PRO A 283 -5.44 4.21 19.98
CA PRO A 283 -4.89 3.32 18.93
C PRO A 283 -5.36 3.77 17.54
N GLY A 284 -4.51 3.58 16.55
CA GLY A 284 -4.81 3.91 15.16
C GLY A 284 -5.84 3.00 14.50
N LEU A 285 -6.38 3.45 13.40
CA LEU A 285 -7.43 2.79 12.62
C LEU A 285 -7.05 1.38 12.17
N SER A 286 -5.79 1.15 11.84
CA SER A 286 -5.26 -0.14 11.40
C SER A 286 -5.41 -1.25 12.44
N LYS A 287 -5.42 -0.91 13.75
CA LYS A 287 -5.73 -1.89 14.80
C LYS A 287 -7.13 -2.46 14.67
N LEU A 288 -8.13 -1.61 14.46
CA LEU A 288 -9.51 -2.05 14.25
C LEU A 288 -9.66 -2.88 12.97
N ALA A 289 -8.98 -2.46 11.89
CA ALA A 289 -8.97 -3.19 10.63
C ALA A 289 -8.36 -4.59 10.80
N ALA A 290 -7.23 -4.70 11.50
CA ALA A 290 -6.55 -5.96 11.78
C ALA A 290 -7.41 -6.90 12.66
N GLU A 291 -7.99 -6.41 13.74
CA GLU A 291 -8.88 -7.20 14.61
C GLU A 291 -10.05 -7.80 13.82
N ARG A 292 -10.64 -7.02 12.91
CA ARG A 292 -11.72 -7.50 12.02
C ARG A 292 -11.21 -8.55 11.03
N ALA A 293 -10.02 -8.34 10.44
CA ALA A 293 -9.43 -9.27 9.49
C ALA A 293 -9.05 -10.59 10.16
N TYR A 294 -8.41 -10.56 11.31
CA TYR A 294 -8.09 -11.76 12.09
C TYR A 294 -9.35 -12.54 12.47
N LYS A 295 -10.38 -11.85 12.96
CA LYS A 295 -11.66 -12.50 13.28
C LYS A 295 -12.30 -13.16 12.06
N ALA A 296 -12.29 -12.47 10.92
CA ALA A 296 -12.89 -13.00 9.68
C ALA A 296 -12.12 -14.20 9.14
N ALA A 297 -10.79 -14.20 9.25
CA ALA A 297 -9.92 -15.31 8.82
C ALA A 297 -9.86 -16.47 9.84
N GLY A 298 -10.28 -16.25 11.09
CA GLY A 298 -10.08 -17.21 12.19
C GLY A 298 -8.62 -17.32 12.63
N LEU A 299 -7.87 -16.23 12.51
CA LEU A 299 -6.44 -16.14 12.77
C LEU A 299 -6.12 -15.13 13.89
N THR A 300 -4.85 -15.08 14.26
CA THR A 300 -4.25 -14.09 15.16
C THR A 300 -2.99 -13.50 14.52
N ALA A 301 -2.42 -12.46 15.12
CA ALA A 301 -1.15 -11.89 14.67
C ALA A 301 0.02 -12.92 14.64
N ARG A 302 -0.06 -13.98 15.48
CA ARG A 302 0.98 -15.03 15.55
C ARG A 302 0.95 -16.00 14.38
N ASP A 303 -0.14 -16.00 13.62
CA ASP A 303 -0.33 -16.87 12.46
C ASP A 303 0.16 -16.21 11.16
N ILE A 304 0.68 -14.97 11.24
CA ILE A 304 1.20 -14.22 10.10
C ILE A 304 2.69 -14.48 9.95
N ASP A 305 3.10 -14.97 8.78
CA ASP A 305 4.51 -15.28 8.48
C ASP A 305 5.29 -14.06 7.97
N LEU A 306 4.61 -13.12 7.32
CA LEU A 306 5.18 -11.86 6.82
C LEU A 306 4.10 -10.81 6.57
N ALA A 307 4.51 -9.54 6.52
CA ALA A 307 3.60 -8.44 6.22
C ALA A 307 4.22 -7.38 5.29
N GLU A 308 3.36 -6.73 4.50
CA GLU A 308 3.62 -5.44 3.87
C GLU A 308 2.72 -4.41 4.55
N VAL A 309 3.30 -3.33 5.06
CA VAL A 309 2.57 -2.26 5.75
C VAL A 309 2.81 -0.92 5.08
N HIS A 310 1.89 0.01 5.26
CA HIS A 310 1.95 1.36 4.72
C HIS A 310 2.96 2.20 5.50
N ASP A 311 4.21 2.18 5.06
CA ASP A 311 5.32 2.99 5.60
C ASP A 311 5.57 4.25 4.77
N ALA A 312 4.58 5.14 4.65
CA ALA A 312 4.78 6.45 4.02
C ALA A 312 5.95 7.22 4.67
N THR A 313 6.22 6.93 5.94
CA THR A 313 7.48 7.21 6.62
C THR A 313 7.93 5.97 7.38
N SER A 314 9.23 5.81 7.61
CA SER A 314 9.75 4.62 8.31
C SER A 314 9.26 4.49 9.76
N PHE A 315 8.81 5.59 10.39
CA PHE A 315 8.12 5.54 11.67
C PHE A 315 6.83 4.71 11.60
N CYS A 316 6.11 4.80 10.47
CA CYS A 316 4.84 4.08 10.31
C CYS A 316 5.04 2.56 10.39
N GLU A 317 6.18 2.01 9.94
CA GLU A 317 6.45 0.56 10.09
C GLU A 317 6.48 0.13 11.57
N LEU A 318 7.11 0.95 12.43
CA LEU A 318 7.13 0.69 13.87
C LEU A 318 5.72 0.74 14.43
N TYR A 319 4.99 1.80 14.10
CA TYR A 319 3.64 2.02 14.59
C TYR A 319 2.66 0.95 14.10
N GLN A 320 2.72 0.57 12.83
CA GLN A 320 1.84 -0.47 12.28
C GLN A 320 2.17 -1.85 12.87
N SER A 321 3.44 -2.13 13.21
CA SER A 321 3.79 -3.36 13.92
C SER A 321 3.06 -3.51 15.26
N GLU A 322 2.84 -2.40 15.97
CA GLU A 322 2.07 -2.34 17.22
C GLU A 322 0.57 -2.49 16.96
N MET A 323 0.04 -1.76 15.99
CA MET A 323 -1.39 -1.79 15.64
C MET A 323 -1.85 -3.15 15.14
N LEU A 324 -0.99 -3.84 14.38
CA LEU A 324 -1.24 -5.19 13.88
C LEU A 324 -1.03 -6.29 14.93
N GLY A 325 -0.51 -5.93 16.10
CA GLY A 325 -0.32 -6.85 17.22
C GLY A 325 0.93 -7.75 17.09
N PHE A 326 1.89 -7.37 16.27
CA PHE A 326 3.17 -8.07 16.16
C PHE A 326 4.06 -7.82 17.37
N CYS A 327 3.82 -6.73 18.10
CA CYS A 327 4.43 -6.41 19.40
C CYS A 327 3.44 -5.61 20.26
N GLY A 328 3.82 -5.31 21.51
CA GLY A 328 3.06 -4.44 22.39
C GLY A 328 3.14 -2.96 21.96
N ILE A 329 2.20 -2.16 22.46
CA ILE A 329 2.19 -0.70 22.23
C ILE A 329 3.47 -0.08 22.82
N GLY A 330 4.17 0.74 22.03
CA GLY A 330 5.46 1.34 22.40
C GLY A 330 6.68 0.44 22.17
N GLU A 331 6.50 -0.76 21.61
CA GLU A 331 7.59 -1.72 21.41
C GLU A 331 8.06 -1.85 19.95
N GLY A 332 7.39 -1.20 18.99
CA GLY A 332 7.73 -1.30 17.58
C GLY A 332 9.18 -0.93 17.27
N GLY A 333 9.72 0.09 17.96
CA GLY A 333 11.13 0.46 17.83
C GLY A 333 12.10 -0.64 18.26
N ARG A 334 11.80 -1.33 19.38
CA ARG A 334 12.60 -2.47 19.86
C ARG A 334 12.47 -3.69 18.95
N LEU A 335 11.27 -3.93 18.40
CA LEU A 335 11.04 -4.99 17.44
C LEU A 335 11.92 -4.79 16.19
N ALA A 336 11.95 -3.58 15.63
CA ALA A 336 12.80 -3.25 14.48
C ALA A 336 14.29 -3.40 14.81
N GLU A 337 14.73 -2.88 15.97
CA GLU A 337 16.11 -2.94 16.42
C GLU A 337 16.62 -4.37 16.69
N SER A 338 15.73 -5.28 17.11
CA SER A 338 16.07 -6.69 17.31
C SER A 338 16.35 -7.46 16.01
N GLY A 339 16.02 -6.88 14.84
CA GLY A 339 16.08 -7.55 13.54
C GLY A 339 14.89 -8.47 13.25
N ALA A 340 13.88 -8.52 14.12
CA ALA A 340 12.70 -9.37 13.95
C ALA A 340 11.92 -9.07 12.66
N THR A 341 11.94 -7.81 12.18
CA THR A 341 11.23 -7.38 10.96
C THR A 341 12.07 -7.52 9.67
N ALA A 342 13.34 -7.95 9.78
CA ALA A 342 14.20 -8.19 8.63
C ALA A 342 13.95 -9.59 8.02
N LEU A 343 14.50 -9.83 6.84
CA LEU A 343 14.51 -11.16 6.23
C LEU A 343 15.19 -12.17 7.17
N GLY A 344 14.50 -13.27 7.48
CA GLY A 344 14.94 -14.28 8.45
C GLY A 344 14.59 -13.97 9.90
N GLY A 345 14.00 -12.81 10.18
CA GLY A 345 13.44 -12.50 11.50
C GLY A 345 12.11 -13.20 11.77
N SER A 346 11.56 -13.00 12.95
CA SER A 346 10.34 -13.70 13.41
C SER A 346 9.05 -13.18 12.75
N ILE A 347 9.03 -11.95 12.27
CA ILE A 347 7.94 -11.32 11.52
C ILE A 347 8.52 -10.37 10.45
N PRO A 348 8.97 -10.88 9.31
CA PRO A 348 9.50 -10.05 8.23
C PRO A 348 8.46 -9.04 7.73
N ILE A 349 8.84 -7.77 7.64
CA ILE A 349 7.96 -6.67 7.22
C ILE A 349 8.61 -5.90 6.08
N ASN A 350 7.82 -5.54 5.05
CA ASN A 350 8.23 -4.67 3.95
C ASN A 350 9.45 -5.19 3.16
N LEU A 351 9.48 -6.50 2.90
CA LEU A 351 10.57 -7.10 2.12
C LEU A 351 10.60 -6.66 0.66
N SER A 352 9.52 -6.04 0.16
CA SER A 352 9.52 -5.36 -1.14
C SER A 352 10.47 -4.14 -1.18
N GLY A 353 10.84 -3.62 -0.01
CA GLY A 353 11.57 -2.38 0.20
C GLY A 353 10.71 -1.29 0.87
N GLY A 354 9.45 -1.62 1.20
CA GLY A 354 8.50 -0.66 1.75
C GLY A 354 8.24 0.52 0.81
N LEU A 355 7.40 1.44 1.21
CA LEU A 355 7.12 2.64 0.43
C LEU A 355 8.32 3.58 0.40
N VAL A 356 9.11 3.62 1.50
CA VAL A 356 10.27 4.52 1.63
C VAL A 356 11.36 4.23 0.60
N SER A 357 11.45 2.99 0.09
CA SER A 357 12.49 2.63 -0.88
C SER A 357 11.94 2.05 -2.17
N LYS A 358 10.95 1.12 -2.11
CA LYS A 358 10.28 0.63 -3.33
C LYS A 358 9.61 1.77 -4.10
N GLY A 359 9.06 2.76 -3.41
CA GLY A 359 8.32 3.87 -3.98
C GLY A 359 6.83 3.82 -3.62
N HIS A 360 6.16 4.96 -3.84
CA HIS A 360 4.77 5.15 -3.41
C HIS A 360 3.90 5.85 -4.47
N PRO A 361 3.64 5.22 -5.64
CA PRO A 361 2.56 5.66 -6.51
C PRO A 361 1.23 5.44 -5.80
N VAL A 362 0.62 6.52 -5.31
CA VAL A 362 -0.48 6.51 -4.33
C VAL A 362 -1.60 5.55 -4.71
N GLY A 363 -2.11 5.67 -5.94
CA GLY A 363 -3.20 4.83 -6.45
C GLY A 363 -2.83 3.37 -6.76
N ALA A 364 -1.53 3.00 -6.72
CA ALA A 364 -1.04 1.66 -7.08
C ALA A 364 -0.51 0.86 -5.87
N THR A 365 -0.18 1.54 -4.78
CA THR A 365 0.58 1.00 -3.65
C THR A 365 0.00 -0.29 -3.08
N GLY A 366 -1.28 -0.31 -2.72
CA GLY A 366 -1.90 -1.48 -2.09
C GLY A 366 -1.83 -2.74 -2.96
N LEU A 367 -2.04 -2.64 -4.29
CA LEU A 367 -1.90 -3.78 -5.20
C LEU A 367 -0.43 -4.19 -5.41
N SER A 368 0.53 -3.26 -5.32
CA SER A 368 1.96 -3.61 -5.37
C SER A 368 2.43 -4.34 -4.10
N MET A 369 1.80 -4.07 -2.95
CA MET A 369 2.01 -4.84 -1.73
C MET A 369 1.48 -6.26 -1.90
N ILE A 370 0.30 -6.42 -2.48
CA ILE A 370 -0.26 -7.73 -2.83
C ILE A 370 0.64 -8.48 -3.80
N ASP A 371 1.23 -7.83 -4.81
CA ASP A 371 2.16 -8.46 -5.76
C ASP A 371 3.37 -9.06 -5.02
N GLU A 372 3.99 -8.33 -4.09
CA GLU A 372 5.08 -8.88 -3.26
C GLU A 372 4.61 -10.08 -2.43
N LEU A 373 3.45 -9.98 -1.76
CA LEU A 373 2.94 -11.09 -0.95
C LEU A 373 2.60 -12.33 -1.81
N MET A 374 2.12 -12.14 -3.03
CA MET A 374 1.88 -13.24 -3.98
C MET A 374 3.20 -13.92 -4.36
N LEU A 375 4.25 -13.16 -4.66
CA LEU A 375 5.59 -13.71 -4.94
C LEU A 375 6.12 -14.49 -3.74
N GLN A 376 5.99 -13.96 -2.54
CA GLN A 376 6.42 -14.61 -1.30
C GLN A 376 5.69 -15.94 -1.05
N LEU A 377 4.37 -15.93 -1.12
CA LEU A 377 3.56 -17.13 -0.89
C LEU A 377 3.76 -18.19 -1.98
N ARG A 378 4.15 -17.80 -3.19
CA ARG A 378 4.46 -18.71 -4.29
C ARG A 378 5.90 -19.24 -4.28
N GLY A 379 6.78 -18.69 -3.45
CA GLY A 379 8.21 -19.04 -3.44
C GLY A 379 8.98 -18.40 -4.60
N GLU A 380 8.51 -17.27 -5.10
CA GLU A 380 9.02 -16.58 -6.31
C GLU A 380 9.71 -15.25 -5.99
N ALA A 381 9.89 -14.89 -4.71
CA ALA A 381 10.48 -13.60 -4.31
C ALA A 381 12.02 -13.55 -4.43
N GLY A 382 12.67 -14.62 -4.87
CA GLY A 382 14.12 -14.67 -5.07
C GLY A 382 14.90 -14.40 -3.80
N ALA A 383 15.83 -13.45 -3.82
CA ALA A 383 16.68 -13.14 -2.67
C ALA A 383 15.91 -12.54 -1.47
N ARG A 384 14.66 -12.14 -1.65
CA ARG A 384 13.79 -11.62 -0.58
C ARG A 384 12.88 -12.69 0.03
N GLN A 385 13.01 -13.95 -0.40
CA GLN A 385 12.08 -15.03 -0.05
C GLN A 385 12.07 -15.37 1.42
N VAL A 386 10.90 -15.32 2.05
CA VAL A 386 10.63 -15.90 3.37
C VAL A 386 10.38 -17.39 3.20
N SER A 387 11.23 -18.19 3.82
CA SER A 387 11.15 -19.65 3.69
C SER A 387 9.89 -20.19 4.37
N GLY A 388 9.09 -20.94 3.63
CA GLY A 388 7.91 -21.65 4.16
C GLY A 388 6.72 -20.75 4.47
N ALA A 389 6.70 -19.50 3.99
CA ALA A 389 5.58 -18.58 4.18
C ALA A 389 4.26 -19.14 3.60
N ARG A 390 3.20 -19.11 4.40
CA ARG A 390 1.85 -19.58 4.04
C ARG A 390 0.77 -18.56 4.30
N THR A 391 0.98 -17.66 5.24
CA THR A 391 0.01 -16.62 5.62
C THR A 391 0.69 -15.26 5.58
N ALA A 392 0.13 -14.35 4.79
CA ALA A 392 0.70 -13.02 4.62
C ALA A 392 -0.38 -11.95 4.83
N LEU A 393 0.04 -10.78 5.32
CA LEU A 393 -0.85 -9.67 5.61
C LEU A 393 -0.39 -8.40 4.87
N ALA A 394 -1.32 -7.72 4.21
CA ALA A 394 -1.14 -6.35 3.73
C ALA A 394 -1.98 -5.38 4.58
N GLU A 395 -1.35 -4.35 5.13
CA GLU A 395 -2.02 -3.22 5.75
C GLU A 395 -1.78 -1.97 4.90
N ASN A 396 -2.85 -1.25 4.56
CA ASN A 396 -2.75 -0.07 3.70
C ASN A 396 -3.75 1.01 4.12
N GLY A 397 -3.24 2.07 4.72
CA GLY A 397 -3.99 3.27 5.06
C GLY A 397 -3.93 4.34 3.97
N GLY A 398 -4.86 5.29 3.99
CA GLY A 398 -4.87 6.39 3.02
C GLY A 398 -5.74 7.58 3.40
N GLY A 399 -5.33 8.77 2.97
CA GLY A 399 -5.91 10.03 3.37
C GLY A 399 -5.61 10.38 4.83
N VAL A 400 -6.12 11.49 5.32
CA VAL A 400 -5.91 11.94 6.70
C VAL A 400 -7.22 12.42 7.32
N MET A 401 -7.55 11.87 8.49
CA MET A 401 -8.59 12.36 9.41
C MET A 401 -7.94 12.56 10.78
N GLY A 402 -7.34 13.72 10.99
CA GLY A 402 -6.49 13.93 12.16
C GLY A 402 -5.25 13.03 12.11
N PHE A 403 -5.08 12.15 13.09
CA PHE A 403 -3.99 11.15 13.13
C PHE A 403 -4.42 9.77 12.65
N ASP A 404 -5.69 9.56 12.31
CA ASP A 404 -6.09 8.37 11.57
C ASP A 404 -5.91 8.58 10.06
N GLU A 405 -5.79 7.48 9.35
CA GLU A 405 -6.07 7.44 7.93
C GLU A 405 -7.59 7.64 7.70
N ALA A 406 -7.98 8.28 6.60
CA ALA A 406 -9.40 8.40 6.24
C ALA A 406 -10.02 7.03 5.90
N ALA A 407 -9.20 6.14 5.31
CA ALA A 407 -9.56 4.76 5.04
C ALA A 407 -8.37 3.84 5.33
N CYS A 408 -8.63 2.65 5.88
CA CYS A 408 -7.62 1.62 6.07
C CYS A 408 -8.16 0.25 5.65
N SER A 409 -7.34 -0.51 4.96
CA SER A 409 -7.59 -1.90 4.57
C SER A 409 -6.59 -2.83 5.22
N VAL A 410 -7.06 -3.98 5.71
CA VAL A 410 -6.21 -5.13 6.05
C VAL A 410 -6.69 -6.33 5.25
N ILE A 411 -5.77 -6.94 4.50
CA ILE A 411 -6.00 -8.09 3.64
C ILE A 411 -5.10 -9.23 4.10
N ILE A 412 -5.66 -10.40 4.32
CA ILE A 412 -4.92 -11.61 4.70
C ILE A 412 -5.00 -12.61 3.54
N LEU A 413 -3.85 -13.05 3.09
CA LEU A 413 -3.67 -14.04 2.04
C LEU A 413 -3.16 -15.35 2.64
N GLN A 414 -3.67 -16.46 2.15
CA GLN A 414 -3.21 -17.80 2.56
C GLN A 414 -2.98 -18.70 1.35
N ARG A 415 -1.92 -19.48 1.44
CA ARG A 415 -1.62 -20.57 0.52
C ARG A 415 -1.51 -21.88 1.29
N ASP A 416 -2.26 -22.88 0.84
CA ASP A 416 -2.30 -24.22 1.43
C ASP A 416 -0.97 -24.99 1.22
#